data_dd0d3e5788fa23e0ea8d9df1bd393f9b
#
_entry.id   dd0d3e5788fa23e0ea8d9df1bd393f9b
#
_cell.length_a   1.000
_cell.length_b   1.000
_cell.length_c   1.000
_cell.angle_alpha   90.00
_cell.angle_beta   90.00
_cell.angle_gamma   90.00
#
_symmetry.space_group_name_H-M   'P 1'
#
loop_
_entity.id
_entity.type
_entity.pdbx_description
1 polymer ?
#
loop_
_entity_poly.entity_id
_entity_poly.type
_entity_poly.pdbx_seq_one_letter_code
_entity_poly.pdbx_strand_id
1 'polypeptide(L)'
;DTATHQPSLRQQQNLQEKVTLVNTIFSPVHPVSAVSASEGFNIPRWVETLIAVLPDKASSAVTRQLEPEYRTEKVTTMAQEGFSRVVGDIFDDSVEALLESHTLRKWLQQVRYRLLSLAKLLWHRFF
;
A
#
# COMPACT_ATOMS: atom_id res chain seq x y z
N ASP A 1 28.76 -1.64 -8.25
CA ASP A 1 29.45 -2.88 -7.87
C ASP A 1 28.66 -4.07 -8.42
N THR A 2 29.24 -4.76 -9.39
CA THR A 2 28.60 -5.89 -10.08
C THR A 2 28.41 -7.12 -9.18
N ALA A 3 29.17 -7.24 -8.10
CA ALA A 3 29.07 -8.39 -7.19
C ALA A 3 27.95 -8.24 -6.15
N THR A 4 27.62 -7.02 -5.77
CA THR A 4 26.61 -6.74 -4.75
C THR A 4 25.30 -6.19 -5.31
N HIS A 5 25.23 -5.90 -6.62
CA HIS A 5 24.12 -5.19 -7.28
C HIS A 5 23.79 -3.84 -6.63
N GLN A 6 24.75 -3.28 -5.87
CA GLN A 6 24.61 -2.00 -5.19
C GLN A 6 25.43 -0.92 -5.91
N PRO A 7 24.93 0.33 -5.96
CA PRO A 7 25.69 1.42 -6.54
C PRO A 7 26.96 1.71 -5.74
N SER A 8 28.05 2.01 -6.44
CA SER A 8 29.27 2.51 -5.82
C SER A 8 29.03 3.85 -5.09
N LEU A 9 29.93 4.25 -4.20
CA LEU A 9 29.81 5.54 -3.49
C LEU A 9 29.61 6.73 -4.43
N ARG A 10 30.36 6.76 -5.54
CA ARG A 10 30.22 7.81 -6.56
C ARG A 10 28.84 7.77 -7.24
N GLN A 11 28.34 6.57 -7.53
CA GLN A 11 27.01 6.41 -8.11
C GLN A 11 25.91 6.82 -7.12
N GLN A 12 26.07 6.51 -5.82
CA GLN A 12 25.12 6.94 -4.79
C GLN A 12 25.05 8.46 -4.68
N GLN A 13 26.21 9.15 -4.73
CA GLN A 13 26.25 10.62 -4.74
C GLN A 13 25.52 11.18 -5.97
N ASN A 14 25.82 10.67 -7.16
CA ASN A 14 25.15 11.09 -8.40
C ASN A 14 23.64 10.84 -8.37
N LEU A 15 23.20 9.71 -7.81
CA LEU A 15 21.78 9.40 -7.65
C LEU A 15 21.10 10.39 -6.69
N GLN A 16 21.76 10.69 -5.56
CA GLN A 16 21.24 11.65 -4.59
C GLN A 16 21.10 13.05 -5.19
N GLU A 17 22.11 13.51 -5.93
CA GLU A 17 22.08 14.79 -6.63
C GLU A 17 20.93 14.85 -7.65
N LYS A 18 20.72 13.78 -8.42
CA LYS A 18 19.61 13.70 -9.39
C LYS A 18 18.25 13.70 -8.73
N VAL A 19 18.07 12.93 -7.65
CA VAL A 19 16.82 12.90 -6.88
C VAL A 19 16.51 14.29 -6.31
N THR A 20 17.52 14.97 -5.76
CA THR A 20 17.39 16.34 -5.24
C THR A 20 17.01 17.31 -6.36
N LEU A 21 17.66 17.21 -7.52
CA LEU A 21 17.36 18.04 -8.68
C LEU A 21 15.91 17.87 -9.15
N VAL A 22 15.44 16.62 -9.27
CA VAL A 22 14.05 16.32 -9.67
C VAL A 22 13.06 16.89 -8.66
N ASN A 23 13.31 16.72 -7.36
CA ASN A 23 12.46 17.28 -6.32
C ASN A 23 12.41 18.82 -6.39
N THR A 24 13.54 19.45 -6.68
CA THR A 24 13.62 20.93 -6.79
C THR A 24 12.87 21.45 -8.01
N ILE A 25 13.02 20.80 -9.18
CA ILE A 25 12.42 21.25 -10.44
C ILE A 25 10.91 20.99 -10.47
N PHE A 26 10.48 19.79 -10.09
CA PHE A 26 9.10 19.34 -10.29
C PHE A 26 8.25 19.44 -9.03
N SER A 27 8.84 19.63 -7.85
CA SER A 27 8.13 19.66 -6.56
C SER A 27 7.02 18.59 -6.46
N PRO A 28 7.35 17.30 -6.71
CA PRO A 28 6.35 16.25 -6.85
C PRO A 28 5.59 16.03 -5.53
N VAL A 29 4.31 15.71 -5.63
CA VAL A 29 3.44 15.38 -4.48
C VAL A 29 3.86 14.05 -3.83
N HIS A 30 4.36 13.12 -4.64
CA HIS A 30 4.79 11.80 -4.18
C HIS A 30 6.30 11.67 -4.13
N PRO A 31 6.83 10.75 -3.30
CA PRO A 31 8.27 10.53 -3.17
C PRO A 31 8.93 10.18 -4.50
N VAL A 32 10.14 10.70 -4.71
CA VAL A 32 11.00 10.35 -5.84
C VAL A 32 12.00 9.32 -5.39
N SER A 33 12.11 8.21 -6.11
CA SER A 33 13.02 7.10 -5.80
C SER A 33 13.86 6.74 -7.02
N ALA A 34 15.16 6.55 -6.80
CA ALA A 34 16.04 5.99 -7.81
C ALA A 34 15.99 4.46 -7.73
N VAL A 35 15.76 3.81 -8.86
CA VAL A 35 15.69 2.35 -8.97
C VAL A 35 16.50 1.86 -10.17
N SER A 36 16.95 0.61 -10.14
CA SER A 36 17.51 -0.07 -11.30
C SER A 36 16.80 -1.41 -11.48
N ALA A 37 16.08 -1.54 -12.57
CA ALA A 37 15.37 -2.78 -12.89
C ALA A 37 16.34 -3.91 -13.25
N SER A 38 17.43 -3.61 -13.95
CA SER A 38 18.45 -4.60 -14.35
C SER A 38 19.23 -5.18 -13.17
N GLU A 39 19.45 -4.37 -12.12
CA GLU A 39 20.21 -4.74 -10.93
C GLU A 39 19.32 -5.10 -9.72
N GLY A 40 18.01 -4.95 -9.85
CA GLY A 40 17.06 -5.11 -8.74
C GLY A 40 17.22 -4.05 -7.63
N PHE A 41 18.05 -3.02 -7.87
CA PHE A 41 18.36 -2.02 -6.85
C PHE A 41 17.14 -1.20 -6.46
N ASN A 42 16.87 -1.15 -5.17
CA ASN A 42 15.81 -0.35 -4.53
C ASN A 42 14.37 -0.68 -5.00
N ILE A 43 14.16 -1.78 -5.72
CA ILE A 43 12.83 -2.21 -6.19
C ILE A 43 11.89 -2.53 -5.02
N PRO A 44 12.28 -3.31 -3.99
CA PRO A 44 11.39 -3.60 -2.87
C PRO A 44 10.88 -2.35 -2.15
N ARG A 45 11.76 -1.38 -1.90
CA ARG A 45 11.40 -0.12 -1.27
C ARG A 45 10.49 0.74 -2.14
N TRP A 46 10.72 0.74 -3.46
CA TRP A 46 9.85 1.42 -4.41
C TRP A 46 8.44 0.80 -4.42
N VAL A 47 8.34 -0.54 -4.40
CA VAL A 47 7.06 -1.26 -4.30
C VAL A 47 6.32 -0.89 -3.01
N GLU A 48 7.00 -0.86 -1.86
CA GLU A 48 6.41 -0.43 -0.60
C GLU A 48 5.86 1.00 -0.69
N THR A 49 6.64 1.92 -1.28
CA THR A 49 6.22 3.30 -1.48
C THR A 49 5.01 3.39 -2.42
N LEU A 50 5.01 2.62 -3.51
CA LEU A 50 3.90 2.55 -4.45
C LEU A 50 2.61 2.11 -3.74
N ILE A 51 2.66 1.01 -3.00
CA ILE A 51 1.49 0.50 -2.27
C ILE A 51 1.00 1.50 -1.22
N ALA A 52 1.91 2.20 -0.54
CA ALA A 52 1.55 3.21 0.46
C ALA A 52 0.83 4.44 -0.11
N VAL A 53 1.10 4.82 -1.36
CA VAL A 53 0.48 5.98 -2.03
C VAL A 53 -0.75 5.61 -2.86
N LEU A 54 -0.97 4.33 -3.14
CA LEU A 54 -2.16 3.89 -3.87
C LEU A 54 -3.43 4.06 -3.04
N PRO A 55 -4.55 4.40 -3.67
CA PRO A 55 -5.85 4.33 -3.02
C PRO A 55 -6.12 2.92 -2.46
N ASP A 56 -6.79 2.83 -1.32
CA ASP A 56 -7.12 1.55 -0.67
C ASP A 56 -7.81 0.55 -1.61
N LYS A 57 -8.67 1.05 -2.51
CA LYS A 57 -9.37 0.24 -3.51
C LYS A 57 -8.45 -0.43 -4.53
N ALA A 58 -7.26 0.12 -4.75
CA ALA A 58 -6.30 -0.39 -5.73
C ALA A 58 -5.19 -1.23 -5.09
N SER A 59 -4.86 -1.01 -3.82
CA SER A 59 -3.70 -1.61 -3.15
C SER A 59 -3.74 -3.14 -3.13
N SER A 60 -4.89 -3.74 -2.84
CA SER A 60 -5.04 -5.21 -2.82
C SER A 60 -4.91 -5.82 -4.21
N ALA A 61 -5.50 -5.20 -5.23
CA ALA A 61 -5.43 -5.67 -6.61
C ALA A 61 -3.99 -5.60 -7.15
N VAL A 62 -3.28 -4.51 -6.90
CA VAL A 62 -1.88 -4.34 -7.31
C VAL A 62 -0.99 -5.35 -6.58
N THR A 63 -1.16 -5.50 -5.26
CA THR A 63 -0.37 -6.46 -4.47
C THR A 63 -0.52 -7.89 -4.99
N ARG A 64 -1.71 -8.27 -5.42
CA ARG A 64 -1.97 -9.59 -6.01
C ARG A 64 -1.19 -9.84 -7.31
N GLN A 65 -0.93 -8.79 -8.09
CA GLN A 65 -0.19 -8.87 -9.36
C GLN A 65 1.34 -8.82 -9.19
N LEU A 66 1.82 -8.48 -7.99
CA LEU A 66 3.26 -8.47 -7.74
C LEU A 66 3.85 -9.88 -7.80
N GLU A 67 5.08 -9.97 -8.29
CA GLU A 67 5.89 -11.18 -8.15
C GLU A 67 6.04 -11.54 -6.66
N PRO A 68 6.08 -12.83 -6.29
CA PRO A 68 6.12 -13.27 -4.89
C PRO A 68 7.25 -12.63 -4.07
N GLU A 69 8.40 -12.40 -4.69
CA GLU A 69 9.56 -11.75 -4.04
C GLU A 69 9.32 -10.30 -3.60
N TYR A 70 8.37 -9.61 -4.25
CA TYR A 70 8.00 -8.21 -3.92
C TYR A 70 6.78 -8.12 -2.99
N ARG A 71 6.15 -9.26 -2.67
CA ARG A 71 5.05 -9.33 -1.69
C ARG A 71 5.61 -9.47 -0.28
N THR A 72 6.35 -8.47 0.17
CA THR A 72 6.88 -8.47 1.53
C THR A 72 5.75 -8.46 2.56
N GLU A 73 6.05 -8.87 3.79
CA GLU A 73 5.09 -8.82 4.91
C GLU A 73 4.50 -7.41 5.07
N LYS A 74 5.34 -6.37 4.95
CA LYS A 74 4.91 -4.97 5.02
C LYS A 74 3.94 -4.59 3.92
N VAL A 75 4.23 -4.95 2.66
CA VAL A 75 3.35 -4.73 1.51
C VAL A 75 2.00 -5.43 1.71
N THR A 76 2.04 -6.69 2.13
CA THR A 76 0.84 -7.50 2.38
C THR A 76 -0.01 -6.91 3.50
N THR A 77 0.62 -6.47 4.60
CA THR A 77 -0.09 -5.84 5.72
C THR A 77 -0.76 -4.53 5.31
N MET A 78 -0.06 -3.66 4.58
CA MET A 78 -0.64 -2.40 4.09
C MET A 78 -1.84 -2.65 3.16
N ALA A 79 -1.73 -3.62 2.26
CA ALA A 79 -2.81 -3.97 1.35
C ALA A 79 -4.01 -4.59 2.08
N GLN A 80 -3.78 -5.42 3.10
CA GLN A 80 -4.82 -5.99 3.95
C GLN A 80 -5.56 -4.92 4.76
N GLU A 81 -4.84 -3.95 5.30
CA GLU A 81 -5.44 -2.82 6.01
C GLU A 81 -6.29 -1.96 5.05
N GLY A 82 -5.78 -1.68 3.84
CA GLY A 82 -6.54 -0.99 2.80
C GLY A 82 -7.82 -1.72 2.42
N PHE A 83 -7.76 -3.03 2.23
CA PHE A 83 -8.92 -3.86 1.96
C PHE A 83 -9.95 -3.81 3.10
N SER A 84 -9.50 -3.87 4.35
CA SER A 84 -10.38 -3.78 5.52
C SER A 84 -11.07 -2.41 5.61
N ARG A 85 -10.36 -1.31 5.30
CA ARG A 85 -10.96 0.04 5.23
C ARG A 85 -12.03 0.12 4.15
N VAL A 86 -11.78 -0.40 2.96
CA VAL A 86 -12.77 -0.42 1.88
C VAL A 86 -14.04 -1.18 2.28
N VAL A 87 -13.90 -2.33 2.92
CA VAL A 87 -15.05 -3.11 3.43
C VAL A 87 -15.83 -2.31 4.47
N GLY A 88 -15.12 -1.63 5.39
CA GLY A 88 -15.73 -0.76 6.39
C GLY A 88 -16.50 0.41 5.76
N ASP A 89 -15.91 1.09 4.77
CA ASP A 89 -16.51 2.22 4.08
C ASP A 89 -17.77 1.79 3.31
N ILE A 90 -17.74 0.66 2.61
CA ILE A 90 -18.90 0.12 1.91
C ILE A 90 -20.03 -0.19 2.89
N PHE A 91 -19.70 -0.75 4.05
CA PHE A 91 -20.69 -1.02 5.09
C PHE A 91 -21.29 0.29 5.61
N ASP A 92 -20.46 1.27 5.96
CA ASP A 92 -20.90 2.56 6.50
C ASP A 92 -21.80 3.29 5.50
N ASP A 93 -21.43 3.33 4.22
CA ASP A 93 -22.26 3.93 3.16
C ASP A 93 -23.60 3.20 2.99
N SER A 94 -23.61 1.87 3.12
CA SER A 94 -24.80 1.04 2.95
C SER A 94 -25.81 1.20 4.09
N VAL A 95 -25.36 1.56 5.29
CA VAL A 95 -26.19 1.65 6.51
C VAL A 95 -26.37 3.08 7.02
N GLU A 96 -25.87 4.09 6.31
CA GLU A 96 -25.90 5.49 6.74
C GLU A 96 -27.31 5.94 7.17
N ALA A 97 -28.32 5.60 6.38
CA ALA A 97 -29.72 5.93 6.69
C ALA A 97 -30.23 5.24 7.99
N LEU A 98 -29.65 4.11 8.38
CA LEU A 98 -30.03 3.36 9.58
C LEU A 98 -29.31 3.87 10.85
N LEU A 99 -28.23 4.61 10.69
CA LEU A 99 -27.43 5.15 11.82
C LEU A 99 -28.15 6.25 12.60
N GLU A 100 -29.22 6.82 12.07
CA GLU A 100 -30.07 7.82 12.75
C GLU A 100 -30.83 7.21 13.93
N SER A 101 -31.06 5.89 13.94
CA SER A 101 -31.70 5.17 15.03
C SER A 101 -30.70 4.76 16.13
N HIS A 102 -30.89 5.26 17.37
CA HIS A 102 -30.04 4.90 18.50
C HIS A 102 -30.06 3.40 18.82
N THR A 103 -31.20 2.74 18.64
CA THR A 103 -31.37 1.30 18.93
C THR A 103 -30.58 0.44 17.93
N LEU A 104 -30.58 0.81 16.67
CA LEU A 104 -29.89 0.09 15.60
C LEU A 104 -28.38 0.37 15.60
N ARG A 105 -27.96 1.54 16.07
CA ARG A 105 -26.54 1.96 16.04
C ARG A 105 -25.62 0.95 16.75
N LYS A 106 -25.96 0.51 17.95
CA LYS A 106 -25.15 -0.47 18.70
C LYS A 106 -25.07 -1.82 17.99
N TRP A 107 -26.19 -2.28 17.46
CA TRP A 107 -26.25 -3.53 16.71
C TRP A 107 -25.43 -3.43 15.42
N LEU A 108 -25.55 -2.34 14.68
CA LEU A 108 -24.77 -2.09 13.46
C LEU A 108 -23.26 -2.02 13.74
N GLN A 109 -22.85 -1.43 14.86
CA GLN A 109 -21.42 -1.42 15.25
C GLN A 109 -20.89 -2.84 15.50
N GLN A 110 -21.68 -3.72 16.13
CA GLN A 110 -21.30 -5.12 16.31
C GLN A 110 -21.22 -5.88 15.00
N VAL A 111 -22.17 -5.65 14.10
CA VAL A 111 -22.15 -6.24 12.74
C VAL A 111 -20.93 -5.74 11.97
N ARG A 112 -20.62 -4.45 12.04
CA ARG A 112 -19.43 -3.85 11.41
C ARG A 112 -18.15 -4.51 11.91
N TYR A 113 -18.01 -4.68 13.21
CA TYR A 113 -16.85 -5.33 13.80
C TYR A 113 -16.68 -6.77 13.31
N ARG A 114 -17.76 -7.56 13.28
CA ARG A 114 -17.76 -8.92 12.74
C ARG A 114 -17.41 -8.96 11.26
N LEU A 115 -17.94 -8.02 10.48
CA LEU A 115 -17.67 -7.91 9.05
C LEU A 115 -16.19 -7.62 8.78
N LEU A 116 -15.57 -6.71 9.54
CA LEU A 116 -14.15 -6.41 9.43
C LEU A 116 -13.27 -7.60 9.83
N SER A 117 -13.69 -8.36 10.83
CA SER A 117 -13.01 -9.61 11.22
C SER A 117 -13.09 -10.67 10.11
N LEU A 118 -14.25 -10.80 9.46
CA LEU A 118 -14.43 -11.66 8.30
C LEU A 118 -13.62 -11.18 7.09
N ALA A 119 -13.49 -9.87 6.89
CA ALA A 119 -12.67 -9.31 5.82
C ALA A 119 -11.20 -9.75 5.95
N LYS A 120 -10.65 -9.79 7.15
CA LYS A 120 -9.30 -10.32 7.40
C LYS A 120 -9.17 -11.80 7.04
N LEU A 121 -10.18 -12.61 7.37
CA LEU A 121 -10.20 -14.04 7.00
C LEU A 121 -10.32 -14.22 5.49
N LEU A 122 -11.17 -13.43 4.83
CA LEU A 122 -11.33 -13.43 3.37
C LEU A 122 -10.04 -13.03 2.66
N TRP A 123 -9.30 -12.08 3.23
CA TRP A 123 -7.99 -11.71 2.70
C TRP A 123 -7.06 -12.92 2.60
N HIS A 124 -6.91 -13.67 3.67
CA HIS A 124 -6.04 -14.86 3.70
C HIS A 124 -6.49 -15.97 2.76
N ARG A 125 -7.78 -16.01 2.43
CA ARG A 125 -8.33 -17.02 1.51
C ARG A 125 -8.14 -16.65 0.04
N PHE A 126 -8.24 -15.36 -0.33
CA PHE A 126 -8.29 -14.91 -1.72
C PHE A 126 -7.03 -14.17 -2.18
N PHE A 127 -6.20 -13.79 -1.26
CA PHE A 127 -4.96 -13.05 -1.51
C PHE A 127 -3.75 -13.73 -0.85
#